data_2c6de8dfae2b8ee6d70926c6b020038a
#
_entry.id   2c6de8dfae2b8ee6d70926c6b020038a
#
_cell.length_a   1.000
_cell.length_b   1.000
_cell.length_c   1.000
_cell.angle_alpha   90.00
_cell.angle_beta   90.00
_cell.angle_gamma   90.00
#
_symmetry.space_group_name_H-M   'P 1'
#
loop_
_entity.id
_entity.type
_entity.pdbx_description
1 polymer ?
#
loop_
_entity_poly.entity_id
_entity_poly.type
_entity_poly.pdbx_seq_one_letter_code
_entity_poly.pdbx_strand_id
1 'polypeptide(L)'
;LQENGTYDFSRSFAAVAGMTGSADLTLGNLELNFAGEPYGSATGSAPESLAMALAGVGFDVVQTANSASIQNGLSGLQSTIRYLNAAGIDHVGTYAASSDKSANEGVLLRNVSGLRVAILGYTKGLGGLSLPHGSEYAVDLLYTDYATDFDKIATDAINRSLDAANALQPDVILAMLHWGSESDRTVTASQERIANLLFAGGVDAIIGTHSHIVGPMETRSVTTDAGKDKTCFVAYSLGNFYSTMDSSVATNCRDGVVLNLS
;
A
#
# COMPACT_ATOMS: atom_id res chain seq x y z
N LEU A 1 -1.54 17.92 -19.53
CA LEU A 1 -2.77 18.05 -20.32
C LEU A 1 -2.41 18.18 -21.80
N GLN A 2 -2.97 17.34 -22.65
CA GLN A 2 -2.80 17.43 -24.10
C GLN A 2 -3.75 18.50 -24.69
N GLU A 3 -3.50 18.94 -25.93
CA GLU A 3 -4.34 19.93 -26.64
C GLU A 3 -5.81 19.48 -26.81
N ASN A 4 -6.05 18.16 -26.84
CA ASN A 4 -7.39 17.57 -26.92
C ASN A 4 -8.10 17.43 -25.56
N GLY A 5 -7.54 17.96 -24.48
CA GLY A 5 -8.10 17.89 -23.12
C GLY A 5 -7.84 16.58 -22.38
N THR A 6 -7.07 15.65 -22.94
CA THR A 6 -6.68 14.41 -22.25
C THR A 6 -5.38 14.58 -21.44
N TYR A 7 -5.16 13.67 -20.48
CA TYR A 7 -3.94 13.60 -19.70
C TYR A 7 -3.06 12.46 -20.21
N ASP A 8 -1.77 12.77 -20.46
CA ASP A 8 -0.76 11.82 -20.90
C ASP A 8 0.37 11.73 -19.86
N PHE A 9 0.59 10.53 -19.33
CA PHE A 9 1.60 10.24 -18.33
C PHE A 9 2.81 9.50 -18.90
N SER A 10 2.90 9.27 -20.21
CA SER A 10 3.96 8.51 -20.85
C SER A 10 5.37 9.01 -20.51
N ARG A 11 5.52 10.34 -20.42
CA ARG A 11 6.80 10.97 -20.05
C ARG A 11 7.12 10.87 -18.55
N SER A 12 6.09 10.78 -17.71
CA SER A 12 6.27 10.76 -16.25
C SER A 12 7.01 9.52 -15.78
N PHE A 13 6.83 8.40 -16.47
CA PHE A 13 7.39 7.10 -16.07
C PHE A 13 8.45 6.57 -17.03
N ALA A 14 8.75 7.29 -18.13
CA ALA A 14 9.67 6.80 -19.18
C ALA A 14 11.06 6.41 -18.64
N ALA A 15 11.58 7.15 -17.65
CA ALA A 15 12.91 6.90 -17.10
C ALA A 15 12.97 5.62 -16.21
N VAL A 16 11.84 5.16 -15.69
CA VAL A 16 11.76 4.03 -14.74
C VAL A 16 11.06 2.81 -15.32
N ALA A 17 10.42 2.94 -16.49
CA ALA A 17 9.67 1.86 -17.14
C ALA A 17 10.49 0.58 -17.36
N GLY A 18 11.80 0.71 -17.64
CA GLY A 18 12.69 -0.44 -17.76
C GLY A 18 12.91 -1.20 -16.46
N MET A 19 12.86 -0.50 -15.30
CA MET A 19 12.99 -1.16 -13.99
C MET A 19 11.68 -1.81 -13.57
N THR A 20 10.56 -1.08 -13.67
CA THR A 20 9.25 -1.57 -13.24
C THR A 20 8.72 -2.68 -14.15
N GLY A 21 8.94 -2.58 -15.47
CA GLY A 21 8.46 -3.57 -16.43
C GLY A 21 9.35 -4.82 -16.59
N SER A 22 10.49 -4.91 -15.89
CA SER A 22 11.39 -6.08 -15.97
C SER A 22 11.22 -7.06 -14.79
N ALA A 23 10.48 -6.69 -13.76
CA ALA A 23 10.22 -7.56 -12.63
C ALA A 23 9.06 -8.52 -12.94
N ASP A 24 9.06 -9.71 -12.31
CA ASP A 24 7.94 -10.66 -12.39
C ASP A 24 6.68 -10.16 -11.66
N LEU A 25 6.85 -9.26 -10.70
CA LEU A 25 5.78 -8.61 -9.94
C LEU A 25 6.22 -7.23 -9.48
N THR A 26 5.50 -6.19 -9.88
CA THR A 26 5.76 -4.81 -9.47
C THR A 26 4.65 -4.28 -8.57
N LEU A 27 5.05 -3.86 -7.36
CA LEU A 27 4.17 -3.33 -6.33
C LEU A 27 4.40 -1.82 -6.15
N GLY A 28 3.33 -1.08 -5.83
CA GLY A 28 3.42 0.35 -5.50
C GLY A 28 2.37 0.80 -4.48
N ASN A 29 2.54 2.00 -3.91
CA ASN A 29 1.50 2.67 -3.14
C ASN A 29 0.85 3.75 -4.01
N LEU A 30 -0.48 3.70 -4.16
CA LEU A 30 -1.27 4.68 -4.89
C LEU A 30 -2.01 5.58 -3.91
N GLU A 31 -1.41 6.72 -3.55
CA GLU A 31 -1.95 7.63 -2.53
C GLU A 31 -2.79 8.74 -3.17
N LEU A 32 -3.88 8.36 -3.80
CA LEU A 32 -4.86 9.23 -4.43
C LEU A 32 -6.15 8.46 -4.72
N ASN A 33 -7.18 9.17 -5.21
CA ASN A 33 -8.37 8.55 -5.78
C ASN A 33 -8.52 8.86 -7.28
N PHE A 34 -9.25 8.00 -7.99
CA PHE A 34 -9.80 8.29 -9.32
C PHE A 34 -11.28 8.69 -9.14
N ALA A 35 -11.48 9.93 -8.67
CA ALA A 35 -12.82 10.42 -8.28
C ALA A 35 -13.43 11.40 -9.27
N GLY A 36 -12.78 11.64 -10.41
CA GLY A 36 -13.19 12.64 -11.39
C GLY A 36 -12.67 14.04 -11.06
N GLU A 37 -13.03 15.00 -11.90
CA GLU A 37 -12.68 16.41 -11.73
C GLU A 37 -13.35 17.04 -10.49
N PRO A 38 -12.71 18.06 -9.87
CA PRO A 38 -11.41 18.64 -10.24
C PRO A 38 -10.23 17.79 -9.80
N TYR A 39 -9.20 17.68 -10.66
CA TYR A 39 -7.98 16.96 -10.36
C TYR A 39 -6.96 17.81 -9.62
N GLY A 40 -6.10 17.17 -8.82
CA GLY A 40 -4.96 17.79 -8.16
C GLY A 40 -4.77 17.38 -6.70
N SER A 41 -3.66 17.81 -6.10
CA SER A 41 -3.32 17.47 -4.72
C SER A 41 -4.34 17.97 -3.69
N ALA A 42 -4.95 19.14 -3.92
CA ALA A 42 -5.97 19.68 -3.03
C ALA A 42 -7.24 18.81 -2.94
N THR A 43 -7.57 18.11 -4.01
CA THR A 43 -8.74 17.22 -4.07
C THR A 43 -8.38 15.77 -3.84
N GLY A 44 -7.08 15.41 -3.94
CA GLY A 44 -6.62 14.03 -3.90
C GLY A 44 -7.15 13.18 -5.05
N SER A 45 -7.67 13.82 -6.12
CA SER A 45 -8.18 13.14 -7.31
C SER A 45 -7.20 13.27 -8.47
N ALA A 46 -6.95 12.18 -9.19
CA ALA A 46 -6.14 12.15 -10.40
C ALA A 46 -6.95 11.73 -11.62
N PRO A 47 -6.50 12.12 -12.84
CA PRO A 47 -7.08 11.62 -14.07
C PRO A 47 -7.01 10.09 -14.15
N GLU A 48 -8.10 9.47 -14.53
CA GLU A 48 -8.26 8.00 -14.58
C GLU A 48 -7.31 7.33 -15.58
N SER A 49 -6.84 8.09 -16.58
CA SER A 49 -5.82 7.64 -17.53
C SER A 49 -4.48 7.28 -16.86
N LEU A 50 -4.24 7.74 -15.62
CA LEU A 50 -3.07 7.35 -14.83
C LEU A 50 -3.09 5.84 -14.52
N ALA A 51 -4.25 5.22 -14.30
CA ALA A 51 -4.32 3.77 -14.05
C ALA A 51 -3.76 2.98 -15.24
N MET A 52 -4.16 3.34 -16.48
CA MET A 52 -3.63 2.71 -17.69
C MET A 52 -2.13 2.98 -17.90
N ALA A 53 -1.66 4.17 -17.51
CA ALA A 53 -0.25 4.51 -17.60
C ALA A 53 0.60 3.69 -16.62
N LEU A 54 0.12 3.45 -15.40
CA LEU A 54 0.77 2.59 -14.41
C LEU A 54 0.84 1.12 -14.90
N ALA A 55 -0.27 0.58 -15.43
CA ALA A 55 -0.27 -0.73 -16.04
C ALA A 55 0.73 -0.83 -17.21
N GLY A 56 0.77 0.22 -18.06
CA GLY A 56 1.66 0.30 -19.22
C GLY A 56 3.15 0.32 -18.87
N VAL A 57 3.53 0.69 -17.65
CA VAL A 57 4.92 0.65 -17.16
C VAL A 57 5.17 -0.51 -16.20
N GLY A 58 4.23 -1.46 -16.10
CA GLY A 58 4.44 -2.74 -15.45
C GLY A 58 4.02 -2.83 -13.99
N PHE A 59 3.21 -1.90 -13.46
CA PHE A 59 2.62 -2.08 -12.14
C PHE A 59 1.53 -3.15 -12.19
N ASP A 60 1.65 -4.17 -11.34
CA ASP A 60 0.72 -5.30 -11.21
C ASP A 60 -0.24 -5.14 -10.04
N VAL A 61 0.26 -4.62 -8.93
CA VAL A 61 -0.51 -4.45 -7.68
C VAL A 61 -0.21 -3.10 -7.04
N VAL A 62 -1.24 -2.42 -6.56
CA VAL A 62 -1.06 -1.20 -5.78
C VAL A 62 -1.71 -1.30 -4.41
N GLN A 63 -1.01 -0.80 -3.39
CA GLN A 63 -1.62 -0.52 -2.10
C GLN A 63 -2.51 0.71 -2.24
N THR A 64 -3.76 0.57 -1.85
CA THR A 64 -4.76 1.65 -1.81
C THR A 64 -5.19 2.00 -0.39
N ALA A 65 -4.76 1.20 0.61
CA ALA A 65 -4.88 1.53 2.03
C ALA A 65 -3.81 2.55 2.43
N ASN A 66 -4.15 3.83 2.43
CA ASN A 66 -3.28 4.95 2.78
C ASN A 66 -4.08 6.17 3.26
N SER A 67 -3.42 7.30 3.49
CA SER A 67 -4.07 8.53 3.97
C SER A 67 -5.17 9.05 3.03
N ALA A 68 -5.06 8.77 1.72
CA ALA A 68 -6.01 9.23 0.71
C ALA A 68 -7.16 8.24 0.44
N SER A 69 -7.20 7.06 1.07
CA SER A 69 -8.14 5.97 0.73
C SER A 69 -9.59 6.42 0.57
N ILE A 70 -10.06 7.32 1.44
CA ILE A 70 -11.43 7.87 1.41
C ILE A 70 -11.45 9.40 1.30
N GLN A 71 -10.42 10.04 0.77
CA GLN A 71 -10.36 11.50 0.64
C GLN A 71 -11.53 12.05 -0.18
N ASN A 72 -12.01 11.26 -1.14
CA ASN A 72 -13.21 11.55 -1.94
C ASN A 72 -14.41 10.65 -1.54
N GLY A 73 -14.47 10.27 -0.25
CA GLY A 73 -15.51 9.40 0.30
C GLY A 73 -15.43 7.95 -0.23
N LEU A 74 -16.42 7.14 0.15
CA LEU A 74 -16.52 5.75 -0.33
C LEU A 74 -16.72 5.67 -1.85
N SER A 75 -17.38 6.66 -2.45
CA SER A 75 -17.56 6.71 -3.91
C SER A 75 -16.22 6.88 -4.65
N GLY A 76 -15.31 7.70 -4.10
CA GLY A 76 -13.96 7.86 -4.63
C GLY A 76 -13.14 6.57 -4.51
N LEU A 77 -13.20 5.90 -3.35
CA LEU A 77 -12.59 4.59 -3.14
C LEU A 77 -13.11 3.55 -4.15
N GLN A 78 -14.44 3.40 -4.27
CA GLN A 78 -15.06 2.46 -5.21
C GLN A 78 -14.71 2.77 -6.66
N SER A 79 -14.68 4.05 -7.03
CA SER A 79 -14.27 4.50 -8.35
C SER A 79 -12.82 4.14 -8.63
N THR A 80 -11.92 4.33 -7.65
CA THR A 80 -10.50 3.96 -7.76
C THR A 80 -10.34 2.47 -8.03
N ILE A 81 -11.00 1.62 -7.25
CA ILE A 81 -11.00 0.17 -7.46
C ILE A 81 -11.48 -0.19 -8.87
N ARG A 82 -12.57 0.43 -9.34
CA ARG A 82 -13.11 0.17 -10.68
C ARG A 82 -12.10 0.50 -11.79
N TYR A 83 -11.38 1.62 -11.70
CA TYR A 83 -10.39 2.01 -12.71
C TYR A 83 -9.13 1.16 -12.65
N LEU A 84 -8.68 0.76 -11.47
CA LEU A 84 -7.57 -0.20 -11.32
C LEU A 84 -7.93 -1.55 -11.95
N ASN A 85 -9.11 -2.10 -11.65
CA ASN A 85 -9.58 -3.35 -12.24
C ASN A 85 -9.69 -3.25 -13.78
N ALA A 86 -10.18 -2.12 -14.30
CA ALA A 86 -10.26 -1.89 -15.74
C ALA A 86 -8.88 -1.79 -16.41
N ALA A 87 -7.85 -1.36 -15.68
CA ALA A 87 -6.47 -1.31 -16.13
C ALA A 87 -5.72 -2.65 -15.93
N GLY A 88 -6.33 -3.64 -15.28
CA GLY A 88 -5.71 -4.92 -14.97
C GLY A 88 -4.72 -4.86 -13.81
N ILE A 89 -4.81 -3.83 -12.95
CA ILE A 89 -4.00 -3.68 -11.75
C ILE A 89 -4.81 -4.17 -10.56
N ASP A 90 -4.27 -5.13 -9.81
CA ASP A 90 -4.85 -5.52 -8.53
C ASP A 90 -4.57 -4.47 -7.45
N HIS A 91 -5.36 -4.51 -6.38
CA HIS A 91 -5.17 -3.62 -5.24
C HIS A 91 -5.27 -4.37 -3.92
N VAL A 92 -4.65 -3.81 -2.87
CA VAL A 92 -4.68 -4.36 -1.52
C VAL A 92 -5.05 -3.31 -0.49
N GLY A 93 -5.76 -3.77 0.54
CA GLY A 93 -6.09 -2.99 1.73
C GLY A 93 -7.35 -2.13 1.62
N THR A 94 -8.04 -2.10 0.44
CA THR A 94 -9.35 -1.44 0.32
C THR A 94 -10.35 -2.32 -0.42
N TYR A 95 -11.65 -2.14 -0.14
CA TYR A 95 -12.73 -3.02 -0.65
C TYR A 95 -13.95 -2.21 -1.01
N ALA A 96 -14.55 -2.51 -2.18
CA ALA A 96 -15.77 -1.88 -2.65
C ALA A 96 -17.02 -2.38 -1.92
N ALA A 97 -17.01 -3.62 -1.44
CA ALA A 97 -18.07 -4.25 -0.67
C ALA A 97 -17.51 -5.15 0.45
N SER A 98 -18.30 -5.42 1.46
CA SER A 98 -17.91 -6.31 2.57
C SER A 98 -17.62 -7.74 2.13
N SER A 99 -18.30 -8.22 1.08
CA SER A 99 -18.05 -9.52 0.45
C SER A 99 -16.64 -9.63 -0.11
N ASP A 100 -16.09 -8.55 -0.66
CA ASP A 100 -14.77 -8.55 -1.27
C ASP A 100 -13.68 -8.77 -0.21
N LYS A 101 -13.84 -8.13 0.96
CA LYS A 101 -12.96 -8.36 2.10
C LYS A 101 -13.13 -9.76 2.70
N SER A 102 -14.35 -10.19 2.94
CA SER A 102 -14.64 -11.45 3.63
C SER A 102 -14.28 -12.68 2.82
N ALA A 103 -14.08 -12.56 1.51
CA ALA A 103 -13.71 -13.69 0.66
C ALA A 103 -12.38 -14.36 1.09
N ASN A 104 -11.38 -13.55 1.48
CA ASN A 104 -10.06 -14.02 1.91
C ASN A 104 -9.47 -13.16 3.05
N GLU A 105 -10.30 -12.56 3.90
CA GLU A 105 -9.87 -11.63 4.96
C GLU A 105 -8.90 -10.54 4.45
N GLY A 106 -9.09 -10.10 3.20
CA GLY A 106 -8.30 -9.06 2.56
C GLY A 106 -6.96 -9.51 1.95
N VAL A 107 -6.68 -10.79 1.93
CA VAL A 107 -5.44 -11.33 1.34
C VAL A 107 -5.56 -11.40 -0.17
N LEU A 108 -4.62 -10.80 -0.89
CA LEU A 108 -4.43 -11.02 -2.33
C LEU A 108 -3.39 -12.11 -2.54
N LEU A 109 -3.75 -13.18 -3.26
CA LEU A 109 -2.83 -14.25 -3.66
C LEU A 109 -2.50 -14.14 -5.15
N ARG A 110 -1.22 -14.08 -5.48
CA ARG A 110 -0.70 -14.10 -6.86
C ARG A 110 0.23 -15.29 -7.08
N ASN A 111 0.20 -15.84 -8.28
CA ASN A 111 1.22 -16.79 -8.71
C ASN A 111 2.22 -16.04 -9.59
N VAL A 112 3.46 -15.99 -9.16
CA VAL A 112 4.54 -15.20 -9.76
C VAL A 112 5.69 -16.16 -10.08
N SER A 113 5.90 -16.48 -11.36
CA SER A 113 6.96 -17.39 -11.80
C SER A 113 6.99 -18.74 -11.05
N GLY A 114 5.81 -19.25 -10.67
CA GLY A 114 5.65 -20.50 -9.94
C GLY A 114 5.64 -20.37 -8.41
N LEU A 115 5.93 -19.19 -7.86
CA LEU A 115 5.81 -18.88 -6.43
C LEU A 115 4.41 -18.34 -6.10
N ARG A 116 3.86 -18.77 -4.99
CA ARG A 116 2.60 -18.27 -4.43
C ARG A 116 2.91 -17.12 -3.49
N VAL A 117 2.58 -15.90 -3.88
CA VAL A 117 2.84 -14.69 -3.12
C VAL A 117 1.52 -14.17 -2.54
N ALA A 118 1.40 -14.17 -1.21
CA ALA A 118 0.30 -13.54 -0.51
C ALA A 118 0.68 -12.09 -0.17
N ILE A 119 -0.23 -11.15 -0.44
CA ILE A 119 0.02 -9.72 -0.25
C ILE A 119 -1.07 -9.15 0.65
N LEU A 120 -0.65 -8.45 1.70
CA LEU A 120 -1.50 -7.73 2.65
C LEU A 120 -1.24 -6.23 2.52
N GLY A 121 -2.26 -5.40 2.76
CA GLY A 121 -2.11 -3.94 2.73
C GLY A 121 -2.81 -3.29 3.90
N TYR A 122 -2.13 -2.40 4.65
CA TYR A 122 -2.71 -1.71 5.81
C TYR A 122 -2.31 -0.25 5.85
N THR A 123 -3.17 0.59 6.43
CA THR A 123 -2.83 1.98 6.75
C THR A 123 -2.99 2.29 8.24
N LYS A 124 -2.18 3.22 8.74
CA LYS A 124 -2.34 3.74 10.11
C LYS A 124 -3.62 4.56 10.27
N GLY A 125 -4.04 5.27 9.22
CA GLY A 125 -5.18 6.18 9.28
C GLY A 125 -5.57 6.72 7.90
N LEU A 126 -6.54 7.62 7.88
CA LEU A 126 -7.26 8.07 6.70
C LEU A 126 -7.18 9.59 6.51
N GLY A 127 -6.01 10.20 6.77
CA GLY A 127 -5.83 11.64 6.61
C GLY A 127 -6.72 12.49 7.51
N GLY A 128 -7.04 12.00 8.72
CA GLY A 128 -7.94 12.67 9.66
C GLY A 128 -9.43 12.41 9.41
N LEU A 129 -9.76 11.57 8.40
CA LEU A 129 -11.13 11.17 8.12
C LEU A 129 -11.50 9.88 8.86
N SER A 130 -12.80 9.65 9.03
CA SER A 130 -13.35 8.41 9.60
C SER A 130 -14.22 7.69 8.58
N LEU A 131 -14.19 6.36 8.62
CA LEU A 131 -15.10 5.53 7.82
C LEU A 131 -16.54 5.78 8.27
N PRO A 132 -17.49 5.91 7.31
CA PRO A 132 -18.91 5.92 7.64
C PRO A 132 -19.32 4.65 8.37
N HIS A 133 -20.27 4.79 9.30
CA HIS A 133 -20.83 3.63 10.02
C HIS A 133 -21.34 2.55 9.04
N GLY A 134 -20.97 1.30 9.31
CA GLY A 134 -21.33 0.15 8.45
C GLY A 134 -20.40 -0.07 7.25
N SER A 135 -19.32 0.77 7.13
CA SER A 135 -18.29 0.62 6.09
C SER A 135 -16.90 0.33 6.65
N GLU A 136 -16.85 -0.21 7.89
CA GLU A 136 -15.61 -0.57 8.59
C GLU A 136 -14.78 -1.62 7.81
N TYR A 137 -15.42 -2.33 6.89
CA TYR A 137 -14.76 -3.27 5.97
C TYR A 137 -13.92 -2.60 4.90
N ALA A 138 -14.21 -1.32 4.59
CA ALA A 138 -13.74 -0.70 3.35
C ALA A 138 -12.23 -0.46 3.29
N VAL A 139 -11.56 -0.37 4.44
CA VAL A 139 -10.10 -0.16 4.52
C VAL A 139 -9.50 -1.00 5.64
N ASP A 140 -8.36 -1.64 5.37
CA ASP A 140 -7.58 -2.32 6.38
C ASP A 140 -6.73 -1.35 7.19
N LEU A 141 -6.98 -1.32 8.49
CA LEU A 141 -6.41 -0.36 9.43
C LEU A 141 -5.45 -1.05 10.41
N LEU A 142 -4.32 -0.41 10.69
CA LEU A 142 -3.36 -0.86 11.69
C LEU A 142 -3.82 -0.61 13.13
N TYR A 143 -4.78 0.32 13.32
CA TYR A 143 -5.24 0.73 14.65
C TYR A 143 -6.76 0.76 14.73
N THR A 144 -7.32 0.33 15.86
CA THR A 144 -8.75 0.44 16.11
C THR A 144 -9.18 1.86 16.44
N ASP A 145 -8.26 2.67 16.96
CA ASP A 145 -8.40 4.10 17.27
C ASP A 145 -7.73 5.01 16.22
N TYR A 146 -7.75 4.57 14.95
CA TYR A 146 -7.09 5.22 13.81
C TYR A 146 -7.54 6.68 13.55
N ALA A 147 -8.67 7.10 14.09
CA ALA A 147 -9.18 8.46 13.95
C ALA A 147 -8.79 9.37 15.11
N THR A 148 -8.08 8.85 16.13
CA THR A 148 -7.72 9.59 17.35
C THR A 148 -6.23 9.43 17.69
N ASP A 149 -5.85 8.40 18.43
CA ASP A 149 -4.59 8.36 19.16
C ASP A 149 -3.53 7.44 18.54
N PHE A 150 -3.91 6.48 17.68
CA PHE A 150 -3.03 5.45 17.08
C PHE A 150 -2.28 4.60 18.14
N ASP A 151 -2.91 4.34 19.28
CA ASP A 151 -2.31 3.60 20.39
C ASP A 151 -2.72 2.11 20.41
N LYS A 152 -3.91 1.79 19.88
CA LYS A 152 -4.53 0.47 19.94
C LYS A 152 -4.37 -0.26 18.61
N ILE A 153 -3.30 -1.06 18.49
CA ILE A 153 -3.07 -1.89 17.31
C ILE A 153 -4.29 -2.82 17.10
N ALA A 154 -4.75 -2.94 15.87
CA ALA A 154 -5.88 -3.77 15.46
C ALA A 154 -5.48 -5.25 15.38
N THR A 155 -4.88 -5.78 16.46
CA THR A 155 -4.24 -7.11 16.52
C THR A 155 -5.16 -8.23 16.06
N ASP A 156 -6.42 -8.23 16.47
CA ASP A 156 -7.38 -9.28 16.10
C ASP A 156 -7.67 -9.28 14.59
N ALA A 157 -7.77 -8.10 13.97
CA ALA A 157 -8.00 -7.98 12.54
C ALA A 157 -6.75 -8.40 11.74
N ILE A 158 -5.57 -7.99 12.19
CA ILE A 158 -4.30 -8.38 11.58
C ILE A 158 -4.11 -9.90 11.68
N ASN A 159 -4.37 -10.50 12.84
CA ASN A 159 -4.24 -11.95 13.02
C ASN A 159 -5.20 -12.74 12.12
N ARG A 160 -6.45 -12.31 11.95
CA ARG A 160 -7.37 -12.96 10.99
C ARG A 160 -6.83 -12.97 9.57
N SER A 161 -6.28 -11.84 9.11
CA SER A 161 -5.68 -11.79 7.77
C SER A 161 -4.41 -12.65 7.67
N LEU A 162 -3.58 -12.73 8.73
CA LEU A 162 -2.41 -13.60 8.78
C LEU A 162 -2.80 -15.08 8.75
N ASP A 163 -3.83 -15.46 9.52
CA ASP A 163 -4.37 -16.82 9.52
C ASP A 163 -4.91 -17.21 8.14
N ALA A 164 -5.64 -16.29 7.49
CA ALA A 164 -6.14 -16.48 6.14
C ALA A 164 -5.00 -16.60 5.12
N ALA A 165 -3.96 -15.76 5.22
CA ALA A 165 -2.79 -15.83 4.36
C ALA A 165 -2.07 -17.18 4.52
N ASN A 166 -1.78 -17.61 5.75
CA ASN A 166 -1.14 -18.90 6.03
C ASN A 166 -1.98 -20.10 5.56
N ALA A 167 -3.32 -20.02 5.67
CA ALA A 167 -4.22 -21.06 5.19
C ALA A 167 -4.14 -21.26 3.66
N LEU A 168 -3.79 -20.22 2.92
CA LEU A 168 -3.54 -20.30 1.47
C LEU A 168 -2.20 -20.97 1.13
N GLN A 169 -1.36 -21.28 2.11
CA GLN A 169 -0.05 -21.91 1.93
C GLN A 169 0.84 -21.18 0.88
N PRO A 170 1.11 -19.89 1.07
CA PRO A 170 1.99 -19.16 0.17
C PRO A 170 3.45 -19.54 0.39
N ASP A 171 4.27 -19.31 -0.63
CA ASP A 171 5.73 -19.40 -0.53
C ASP A 171 6.31 -18.13 0.10
N VAL A 172 5.66 -16.98 -0.12
CA VAL A 172 6.06 -15.66 0.41
C VAL A 172 4.82 -14.88 0.86
N ILE A 173 4.91 -14.22 2.01
CA ILE A 173 3.91 -13.26 2.50
C ILE A 173 4.54 -11.87 2.54
N LEU A 174 3.98 -10.93 1.78
CA LEU A 174 4.37 -9.52 1.76
C LEU A 174 3.33 -8.67 2.48
N ALA A 175 3.77 -7.70 3.28
CA ALA A 175 2.90 -6.70 3.87
C ALA A 175 3.29 -5.30 3.40
N MET A 176 2.36 -4.59 2.79
CA MET A 176 2.50 -3.19 2.39
C MET A 176 1.87 -2.31 3.46
N LEU A 177 2.64 -1.44 4.10
CA LEU A 177 2.21 -0.66 5.24
C LEU A 177 2.35 0.85 5.00
N HIS A 178 1.25 1.57 5.14
CA HIS A 178 1.26 3.03 5.16
C HIS A 178 1.24 3.49 6.63
N TRP A 179 2.42 3.80 7.19
CA TRP A 179 2.64 3.91 8.63
C TRP A 179 3.73 4.91 9.03
N GLY A 180 3.95 5.09 10.34
CA GLY A 180 4.95 6.00 10.87
C GLY A 180 4.49 7.45 10.89
N SER A 181 5.39 8.39 10.68
CA SER A 181 5.13 9.84 10.66
C SER A 181 5.65 10.47 9.38
N GLU A 182 4.93 11.47 8.87
CA GLU A 182 5.37 12.24 7.72
C GLU A 182 6.69 12.95 8.02
N SER A 183 7.58 12.98 7.04
CA SER A 183 8.87 13.66 7.08
C SER A 183 9.82 13.22 8.20
N ASP A 184 9.57 12.04 8.80
CA ASP A 184 10.39 11.48 9.87
C ASP A 184 10.96 10.11 9.47
N ARG A 185 12.25 9.91 9.74
CA ARG A 185 12.98 8.66 9.53
C ARG A 185 13.05 7.80 10.79
N THR A 186 12.62 8.34 11.92
CA THR A 186 12.68 7.64 13.20
C THR A 186 11.68 6.49 13.21
N VAL A 187 12.17 5.30 13.45
CA VAL A 187 11.30 4.14 13.64
C VAL A 187 10.63 4.25 15.00
N THR A 188 9.32 4.26 15.02
CA THR A 188 8.55 4.39 16.26
C THR A 188 8.39 3.05 16.97
N ALA A 189 8.18 3.07 18.29
CA ALA A 189 7.87 1.86 19.05
C ALA A 189 6.61 1.13 18.55
N SER A 190 5.65 1.85 17.97
CA SER A 190 4.46 1.24 17.36
C SER A 190 4.81 0.50 16.07
N GLN A 191 5.68 1.07 15.21
CA GLN A 191 6.16 0.37 14.01
C GLN A 191 6.93 -0.90 14.38
N GLU A 192 7.75 -0.85 15.43
CA GLU A 192 8.46 -2.03 15.95
C GLU A 192 7.49 -3.12 16.41
N ARG A 193 6.46 -2.77 17.17
CA ARG A 193 5.45 -3.72 17.64
C ARG A 193 4.67 -4.34 16.49
N ILE A 194 4.28 -3.54 15.48
CA ILE A 194 3.54 -4.02 14.29
C ILE A 194 4.45 -4.93 13.45
N ALA A 195 5.71 -4.55 13.23
CA ALA A 195 6.66 -5.38 12.49
C ALA A 195 6.85 -6.74 13.18
N ASN A 196 7.04 -6.76 14.51
CA ASN A 196 7.19 -7.98 15.27
C ASN A 196 5.93 -8.87 15.20
N LEU A 197 4.72 -8.28 15.29
CA LEU A 197 3.46 -9.00 15.14
C LEU A 197 3.34 -9.67 13.76
N LEU A 198 3.63 -8.93 12.70
CA LEU A 198 3.56 -9.43 11.33
C LEU A 198 4.59 -10.52 11.06
N PHE A 199 5.82 -10.35 11.51
CA PHE A 199 6.88 -11.34 11.34
C PHE A 199 6.61 -12.62 12.15
N ALA A 200 6.13 -12.49 13.39
CA ALA A 200 5.71 -13.64 14.19
C ALA A 200 4.58 -14.42 13.49
N GLY A 201 3.64 -13.71 12.86
CA GLY A 201 2.54 -14.30 12.08
C GLY A 201 2.94 -14.83 10.69
N GLY A 202 4.23 -14.75 10.31
CA GLY A 202 4.76 -15.40 9.11
C GLY A 202 5.09 -14.49 7.93
N VAL A 203 4.95 -13.17 8.03
CA VAL A 203 5.33 -12.22 6.97
C VAL A 203 6.84 -12.33 6.68
N ASP A 204 7.22 -12.34 5.41
CA ASP A 204 8.61 -12.39 4.94
C ASP A 204 9.20 -11.01 4.75
N ALA A 205 8.43 -10.09 4.18
CA ALA A 205 8.88 -8.72 3.98
C ALA A 205 7.78 -7.69 4.23
N ILE A 206 8.17 -6.58 4.85
CA ILE A 206 7.36 -5.40 5.07
C ILE A 206 7.87 -4.27 4.20
N ILE A 207 6.97 -3.67 3.40
CA ILE A 207 7.26 -2.55 2.52
C ILE A 207 6.47 -1.34 3.03
N GLY A 208 7.19 -0.41 3.65
CA GLY A 208 6.63 0.78 4.28
C GLY A 208 6.53 1.98 3.33
N THR A 209 5.53 2.81 3.60
CA THR A 209 5.27 4.10 2.95
C THR A 209 4.77 5.12 3.98
N HIS A 210 4.38 6.31 3.58
CA HIS A 210 3.79 7.41 4.36
C HIS A 210 4.75 8.53 4.72
N SER A 211 6.01 8.25 5.09
CA SER A 211 6.90 9.35 5.52
C SER A 211 7.31 10.28 4.39
N HIS A 212 7.05 9.92 3.14
CA HIS A 212 7.46 10.65 1.91
C HIS A 212 8.98 10.83 1.76
N ILE A 213 9.77 10.26 2.65
CA ILE A 213 11.23 10.24 2.60
C ILE A 213 11.73 8.81 2.77
N VAL A 214 12.89 8.49 2.23
CA VAL A 214 13.48 7.15 2.37
C VAL A 214 13.85 6.89 3.83
N GLY A 215 13.26 5.85 4.39
CA GLY A 215 13.48 5.38 5.77
C GLY A 215 14.56 4.32 5.90
N PRO A 216 14.83 3.86 7.13
CA PRO A 216 15.73 2.73 7.39
C PRO A 216 15.23 1.43 6.73
N MET A 217 16.17 0.51 6.49
CA MET A 217 15.90 -0.84 5.99
C MET A 217 16.77 -1.82 6.78
N GLU A 218 16.22 -2.97 7.13
CA GLU A 218 16.95 -3.98 7.88
C GLU A 218 16.42 -5.39 7.63
N THR A 219 17.24 -6.38 7.95
CA THR A 219 16.83 -7.77 8.06
C THR A 219 16.79 -8.19 9.53
N ARG A 220 15.86 -9.08 9.87
CA ARG A 220 15.67 -9.62 11.22
C ARG A 220 15.59 -11.13 11.20
N SER A 221 16.27 -11.79 12.14
CA SER A 221 16.05 -13.21 12.42
C SER A 221 14.90 -13.33 13.41
N VAL A 222 13.87 -14.08 13.05
CA VAL A 222 12.63 -14.21 13.82
C VAL A 222 12.25 -15.68 13.92
N THR A 223 11.76 -16.10 15.08
CA THR A 223 11.02 -17.36 15.22
C THR A 223 9.55 -17.05 15.15
N THR A 224 8.85 -17.62 14.17
CA THR A 224 7.40 -17.41 13.98
C THR A 224 6.60 -18.10 15.08
N ASP A 225 5.31 -17.75 15.22
CA ASP A 225 4.38 -18.39 16.15
C ASP A 225 4.21 -19.89 15.86
N ALA A 226 4.44 -20.31 14.61
CA ALA A 226 4.50 -21.72 14.21
C ALA A 226 5.84 -22.42 14.56
N GLY A 227 6.77 -21.73 15.25
CA GLY A 227 8.07 -22.27 15.67
C GLY A 227 9.10 -22.39 14.54
N LYS A 228 8.92 -21.68 13.44
CA LYS A 228 9.85 -21.70 12.29
C LYS A 228 10.78 -20.50 12.35
N ASP A 229 12.09 -20.75 12.33
CA ASP A 229 13.09 -19.69 12.20
C ASP A 229 13.18 -19.21 10.75
N LYS A 230 13.18 -17.90 10.56
CA LYS A 230 13.32 -17.26 9.25
C LYS A 230 14.01 -15.89 9.33
N THR A 231 14.60 -15.47 8.22
CA THR A 231 15.09 -14.11 8.04
C THR A 231 14.01 -13.31 7.33
N CYS A 232 13.57 -12.22 7.96
CA CYS A 232 12.57 -11.30 7.44
C CYS A 232 13.23 -9.97 7.07
N PHE A 233 12.59 -9.21 6.21
CA PHE A 233 13.07 -7.90 5.76
C PHE A 233 12.04 -6.81 6.06
N VAL A 234 12.47 -5.62 6.42
CA VAL A 234 11.62 -4.42 6.50
C VAL A 234 12.31 -3.21 5.86
N ALA A 235 11.58 -2.56 4.94
CA ALA A 235 11.82 -1.19 4.53
C ALA A 235 10.78 -0.31 5.19
N TYR A 236 11.17 0.59 6.08
CA TYR A 236 10.22 1.42 6.83
C TYR A 236 9.55 2.48 5.97
N SER A 237 10.23 2.95 4.92
CA SER A 237 9.64 3.77 3.87
C SER A 237 10.53 3.78 2.62
N LEU A 238 9.91 3.67 1.45
CA LEU A 238 10.60 3.79 0.17
C LEU A 238 10.73 5.24 -0.33
N GLY A 239 10.15 6.22 0.38
CA GLY A 239 10.05 7.60 -0.11
C GLY A 239 9.03 7.76 -1.23
N ASN A 240 9.16 8.81 -2.03
CA ASN A 240 8.24 9.10 -3.13
C ASN A 240 8.78 8.58 -4.46
N PHE A 241 7.97 7.77 -5.16
CA PHE A 241 8.27 7.35 -6.52
C PHE A 241 7.90 8.44 -7.55
N TYR A 242 6.71 9.00 -7.42
CA TYR A 242 6.21 10.12 -8.21
C TYR A 242 5.34 11.00 -7.32
N SER A 243 5.70 12.25 -7.16
CA SER A 243 4.99 13.17 -6.27
C SER A 243 5.12 14.60 -6.75
N THR A 244 4.10 15.41 -6.50
CA THR A 244 4.14 16.87 -6.66
C THR A 244 4.59 17.59 -5.39
N MET A 245 4.94 16.84 -4.34
CA MET A 245 5.40 17.41 -3.07
C MET A 245 6.68 18.22 -3.27
N ASP A 246 6.68 19.45 -2.75
CA ASP A 246 7.84 20.35 -2.83
C ASP A 246 8.81 20.11 -1.66
N SER A 247 10.11 20.30 -1.90
CA SER A 247 11.15 20.21 -0.86
C SER A 247 11.01 21.25 0.26
N SER A 248 10.14 22.25 0.10
CA SER A 248 9.73 23.15 1.17
C SER A 248 8.85 22.47 2.23
N VAL A 249 8.17 21.36 1.87
CA VAL A 249 7.34 20.57 2.78
C VAL A 249 8.20 19.61 3.60
N ALA A 250 9.14 18.93 2.94
CA ALA A 250 10.09 18.04 3.61
C ALA A 250 11.41 17.97 2.86
N THR A 251 12.52 18.05 3.58
CA THR A 251 13.84 17.80 3.01
C THR A 251 13.89 16.34 2.51
N ASN A 252 14.41 16.14 1.29
CA ASN A 252 14.54 14.83 0.65
C ASN A 252 13.21 14.12 0.27
N CYS A 253 12.08 14.84 0.21
CA CYS A 253 10.81 14.27 -0.27
C CYS A 253 10.79 13.99 -1.78
N ARG A 254 11.86 14.34 -2.51
CA ARG A 254 12.05 14.01 -3.93
C ARG A 254 12.85 12.74 -4.16
N ASP A 255 13.40 12.17 -3.09
CA ASP A 255 14.15 10.93 -3.15
C ASP A 255 13.19 9.74 -2.97
N GLY A 256 13.39 8.71 -3.77
CA GLY A 256 12.67 7.46 -3.68
C GLY A 256 13.58 6.28 -4.01
N VAL A 257 13.16 5.10 -3.57
CA VAL A 257 13.88 3.85 -3.80
C VAL A 257 12.97 2.87 -4.52
N VAL A 258 13.50 2.22 -5.56
CA VAL A 258 12.94 0.99 -6.12
C VAL A 258 13.66 -0.18 -5.46
N LEU A 259 12.93 -0.99 -4.71
CA LEU A 259 13.44 -2.14 -3.98
C LEU A 259 13.24 -3.39 -4.84
N ASN A 260 14.31 -4.14 -5.07
CA ASN A 260 14.25 -5.47 -5.68
C ASN A 260 14.40 -6.54 -4.59
N LEU A 261 13.44 -7.47 -4.54
CA LEU A 261 13.50 -8.69 -3.73
C LEU A 261 13.67 -9.87 -4.69
N SER A 262 14.66 -10.72 -4.44
CA SER A 262 14.99 -11.88 -5.28
C SER A 262 15.30 -13.11 -4.41
#